data_39fe4b2ae6eb064e1d36a1b288ec8f6c
#
_entry.id   39fe4b2ae6eb064e1d36a1b288ec8f6c
#
_cell.length_a   1.000
_cell.length_b   1.000
_cell.length_c   1.000
_cell.angle_alpha   90.00
_cell.angle_beta   90.00
_cell.angle_gamma   90.00
#
_symmetry.space_group_name_H-M   'P 1'
#
loop_
_entity.id
_entity.type
_entity.pdbx_description
1 polymer ?
#
loop_
_entity_poly.entity_id
_entity_poly.type
_entity_poly.pdbx_seq_one_letter_code
_entity_poly.pdbx_strand_id
1 'polypeptide(L)'
;MTLRHLCFGIFAALVLSACKVQVTVPTSGSVTTVSGAIDCAAGQVCDVDVTDIYFDETFVAQPAPGFEFIGWKETHRGFCGGNTTPCRLNTAGFEGNETLTAILEDPQQEFYLEPAFRSTGFKSLFMGHSFFRPFAEAMPFHAAQAGIPNHEQTVVFAGGSNGAPEALWDNTEKRVQIQAVLDAGDIDLFVMTYHPDYPGLRGYRLWLDYALAQNPDTRFVVALPWAFQPGQTPTAQYASDWHTGHASVIHPGIDILRGQYPGTDIFCIPYGHAAIRLRELFDAGQLDDVDFLASGSGDAIFSDTFGHADDILVDLGSLVWLQALYGVDLDSYAWDPGYNTDLKAIAAEIMQAHDADFDAPYH
;
A
#
# COMPACT_ATOMS: atom_id res chain seq x y z
N MET A 1 -81.04 2.59 -25.93
CA MET A 1 -79.71 3.16 -26.16
C MET A 1 -79.25 3.83 -24.87
N THR A 2 -78.54 3.09 -24.00
CA THR A 2 -78.15 3.55 -22.67
C THR A 2 -76.64 3.89 -22.72
N LEU A 3 -76.31 5.14 -22.56
CA LEU A 3 -74.95 5.70 -22.55
C LEU A 3 -74.35 5.48 -21.15
N ARG A 4 -73.40 4.56 -21.07
CA ARG A 4 -72.57 4.35 -19.83
C ARG A 4 -71.46 5.41 -19.77
N HIS A 5 -71.51 6.28 -18.77
CA HIS A 5 -70.46 7.17 -18.43
C HIS A 5 -69.36 6.39 -17.70
N LEU A 6 -68.17 6.35 -18.31
CA LEU A 6 -66.97 5.81 -17.70
C LEU A 6 -66.26 6.96 -16.94
N CYS A 7 -66.35 6.96 -15.61
CA CYS A 7 -65.55 7.87 -14.78
C CYS A 7 -64.13 7.37 -14.75
N PHE A 8 -63.19 8.05 -15.42
CA PHE A 8 -61.77 7.89 -15.26
C PHE A 8 -61.34 8.62 -13.98
N GLY A 9 -61.07 7.89 -12.91
CA GLY A 9 -60.43 8.42 -11.71
C GLY A 9 -58.95 8.70 -12.00
N ILE A 10 -58.60 9.97 -12.04
CA ILE A 10 -57.20 10.37 -12.05
C ILE A 10 -56.66 10.17 -10.64
N PHE A 11 -55.86 9.13 -10.42
CA PHE A 11 -55.03 9.01 -9.23
C PHE A 11 -53.90 10.03 -9.36
N ALA A 12 -54.05 11.18 -8.70
CA ALA A 12 -52.94 12.06 -8.46
C ALA A 12 -51.97 11.40 -7.49
N ALA A 13 -50.85 10.93 -7.97
CA ALA A 13 -49.75 10.56 -7.11
C ALA A 13 -49.31 11.82 -6.36
N LEU A 14 -49.55 11.88 -5.07
CA LEU A 14 -48.91 12.86 -4.20
C LEU A 14 -47.42 12.62 -4.25
N VAL A 15 -46.70 13.46 -4.96
CA VAL A 15 -45.24 13.52 -4.85
C VAL A 15 -45.00 14.18 -3.49
N LEU A 16 -44.63 13.40 -2.50
CA LEU A 16 -44.11 13.87 -1.23
C LEU A 16 -42.86 14.70 -1.52
N SER A 17 -42.90 16.00 -1.30
CA SER A 17 -41.71 16.85 -1.35
C SER A 17 -40.86 16.55 -0.13
N ALA A 18 -39.61 16.26 -0.34
CA ALA A 18 -38.64 15.91 0.72
C ALA A 18 -37.25 16.43 0.35
N CYS A 19 -36.48 16.82 1.35
CA CYS A 19 -35.06 17.05 1.13
C CYS A 19 -34.35 15.70 0.85
N LYS A 20 -33.20 15.75 0.20
CA LYS A 20 -32.48 14.57 -0.23
C LYS A 20 -31.10 14.52 0.37
N VAL A 21 -30.68 13.31 0.73
CA VAL A 21 -29.27 12.96 0.95
C VAL A 21 -28.83 12.11 -0.22
N GLN A 22 -27.95 12.65 -1.05
CA GLN A 22 -27.35 11.91 -2.15
C GLN A 22 -26.12 11.16 -1.65
N VAL A 23 -26.18 9.83 -1.71
CA VAL A 23 -25.07 8.94 -1.34
C VAL A 23 -24.34 8.55 -2.63
N THR A 24 -23.13 9.12 -2.82
CA THR A 24 -22.27 8.79 -3.98
C THR A 24 -21.23 7.78 -3.58
N VAL A 25 -21.34 6.56 -4.11
CA VAL A 25 -20.45 5.44 -3.74
C VAL A 25 -19.44 5.19 -4.84
N PRO A 26 -18.12 5.24 -4.56
CA PRO A 26 -17.09 4.84 -5.51
C PRO A 26 -17.11 3.33 -5.76
N THR A 27 -16.44 2.87 -6.83
CA THR A 27 -16.38 1.44 -7.20
C THR A 27 -15.63 0.57 -6.18
N SER A 28 -14.90 1.19 -5.27
CA SER A 28 -14.06 0.54 -4.25
C SER A 28 -14.82 0.13 -2.97
N GLY A 29 -16.15 0.24 -2.94
CA GLY A 29 -16.94 -0.21 -1.79
C GLY A 29 -18.43 0.00 -1.98
N SER A 30 -19.21 -0.16 -0.90
CA SER A 30 -20.65 0.08 -0.86
C SER A 30 -21.04 0.84 0.41
N VAL A 31 -22.26 1.36 0.46
CA VAL A 31 -22.83 1.99 1.65
C VAL A 31 -24.17 1.33 1.96
N THR A 32 -24.30 0.84 3.19
CA THR A 32 -25.57 0.32 3.71
C THR A 32 -26.01 1.09 4.94
N THR A 33 -27.26 0.95 5.36
CA THR A 33 -27.68 1.45 6.67
C THR A 33 -27.79 0.32 7.68
N VAL A 34 -27.66 0.66 8.98
CA VAL A 34 -27.82 -0.32 10.07
C VAL A 34 -29.22 -0.93 10.06
N SER A 35 -30.24 -0.17 9.67
CA SER A 35 -31.63 -0.67 9.50
C SER A 35 -31.77 -1.65 8.32
N GLY A 36 -30.84 -1.60 7.34
CA GLY A 36 -30.96 -2.32 6.07
C GLY A 36 -31.96 -1.68 5.09
N ALA A 37 -32.49 -0.49 5.38
CA ALA A 37 -33.44 0.19 4.51
C ALA A 37 -32.79 0.74 3.24
N ILE A 38 -31.48 1.04 3.29
CA ILE A 38 -30.72 1.63 2.19
C ILE A 38 -29.52 0.71 1.92
N ASP A 39 -29.37 0.35 0.65
CA ASP A 39 -28.25 -0.44 0.12
C ASP A 39 -27.82 0.23 -1.19
N CYS A 40 -26.70 0.97 -1.13
CA CYS A 40 -26.13 1.67 -2.25
C CYS A 40 -24.86 0.95 -2.70
N ALA A 41 -24.95 0.25 -3.81
CA ALA A 41 -23.86 -0.58 -4.32
C ALA A 41 -22.69 0.24 -4.88
N ALA A 42 -21.57 -0.45 -5.09
CA ALA A 42 -20.36 0.12 -5.67
C ALA A 42 -20.62 0.84 -7.00
N GLY A 43 -20.11 2.05 -7.15
CA GLY A 43 -20.26 2.88 -8.36
C GLY A 43 -21.64 3.51 -8.54
N GLN A 44 -22.54 3.41 -7.56
CA GLN A 44 -23.88 3.98 -7.64
C GLN A 44 -24.00 5.32 -6.94
N VAL A 45 -24.99 6.06 -7.37
CA VAL A 45 -25.49 7.27 -6.70
C VAL A 45 -26.93 6.96 -6.27
N CYS A 46 -27.19 7.05 -4.98
CA CYS A 46 -28.49 6.75 -4.38
C CYS A 46 -29.06 8.00 -3.73
N ASP A 47 -30.29 8.34 -4.07
CA ASP A 47 -31.03 9.42 -3.41
C ASP A 47 -31.80 8.84 -2.23
N VAL A 48 -31.61 9.43 -1.05
CA VAL A 48 -32.31 9.07 0.18
C VAL A 48 -33.24 10.23 0.53
N ASP A 49 -34.54 10.02 0.43
CA ASP A 49 -35.56 11.01 0.78
C ASP A 49 -35.69 11.11 2.30
N VAL A 50 -35.51 12.33 2.85
CA VAL A 50 -35.75 12.62 4.28
C VAL A 50 -37.10 13.32 4.38
N THR A 51 -38.14 12.51 4.66
CA THR A 51 -39.54 12.95 4.50
C THR A 51 -40.17 13.55 5.75
N ASP A 52 -39.56 13.36 6.93
CA ASP A 52 -40.14 13.79 8.19
C ASP A 52 -39.13 13.95 9.33
N ILE A 53 -39.63 14.36 10.48
CA ILE A 53 -38.84 14.58 11.71
C ILE A 53 -38.51 13.30 12.48
N TYR A 54 -38.84 12.15 11.96
CA TYR A 54 -38.55 10.82 12.57
C TYR A 54 -37.45 10.08 11.84
N PHE A 55 -36.80 10.71 10.87
CA PHE A 55 -35.66 10.09 10.17
C PHE A 55 -34.51 9.84 11.13
N ASP A 56 -34.05 8.60 11.20
CA ASP A 56 -32.91 8.19 12.00
C ASP A 56 -32.21 7.00 11.35
N GLU A 57 -31.14 7.26 10.60
CA GLU A 57 -30.40 6.23 9.90
C GLU A 57 -28.90 6.35 10.19
N THR A 58 -28.24 5.20 10.31
CA THR A 58 -26.79 5.12 10.45
C THR A 58 -26.21 4.46 9.20
N PHE A 59 -25.47 5.22 8.43
CA PHE A 59 -24.80 4.79 7.22
C PHE A 59 -23.46 4.16 7.56
N VAL A 60 -23.19 3.00 6.99
CA VAL A 60 -21.97 2.20 7.17
C VAL A 60 -21.31 2.01 5.83
N ALA A 61 -20.10 2.54 5.67
CA ALA A 61 -19.28 2.29 4.50
C ALA A 61 -18.66 0.89 4.60
N GLN A 62 -18.77 0.11 3.53
CA GLN A 62 -18.25 -1.24 3.43
C GLN A 62 -17.21 -1.30 2.30
N PRO A 63 -15.91 -1.39 2.61
CA PRO A 63 -14.89 -1.50 1.58
C PRO A 63 -15.02 -2.81 0.80
N ALA A 64 -14.75 -2.74 -0.50
CA ALA A 64 -14.57 -3.94 -1.32
C ALA A 64 -13.27 -4.68 -0.92
N PRO A 65 -13.13 -5.97 -1.26
CA PRO A 65 -11.88 -6.69 -1.05
C PRO A 65 -10.68 -5.93 -1.62
N GLY A 66 -9.63 -5.78 -0.84
CA GLY A 66 -8.43 -5.02 -1.22
C GLY A 66 -8.53 -3.52 -1.01
N PHE A 67 -9.58 -3.04 -0.35
CA PHE A 67 -9.74 -1.63 0.03
C PHE A 67 -10.00 -1.50 1.53
N GLU A 68 -9.74 -0.31 2.06
CA GLU A 68 -10.08 0.08 3.42
C GLU A 68 -10.86 1.40 3.42
N PHE A 69 -11.76 1.57 4.38
CA PHE A 69 -12.48 2.82 4.56
C PHE A 69 -11.61 3.81 5.33
N ILE A 70 -11.33 4.96 4.72
CA ILE A 70 -10.47 6.00 5.31
C ILE A 70 -11.25 7.21 5.81
N GLY A 71 -12.57 7.21 5.69
CA GLY A 71 -13.46 8.26 6.22
C GLY A 71 -14.48 8.74 5.21
N TRP A 72 -15.36 9.64 5.66
CA TRP A 72 -16.33 10.33 4.82
C TRP A 72 -15.67 11.59 4.25
N LYS A 73 -15.86 11.86 2.96
CA LYS A 73 -15.29 13.05 2.31
C LYS A 73 -15.87 14.35 2.87
N GLU A 74 -15.00 15.33 3.06
CA GLU A 74 -15.42 16.71 3.35
C GLU A 74 -15.85 17.40 2.06
N THR A 75 -17.14 17.65 1.93
CA THR A 75 -17.73 18.35 0.77
C THR A 75 -18.64 19.47 1.23
N HIS A 76 -18.90 20.43 0.33
CA HIS A 76 -19.91 21.45 0.59
C HIS A 76 -21.27 20.77 0.79
N ARG A 77 -21.98 21.06 1.91
CA ARG A 77 -23.24 20.40 2.32
C ARG A 77 -23.08 18.87 2.57
N GLY A 78 -21.85 18.40 2.78
CA GLY A 78 -21.56 17.01 3.14
C GLY A 78 -21.80 16.73 4.61
N PHE A 79 -22.25 15.51 4.90
CA PHE A 79 -22.36 15.02 6.25
C PHE A 79 -21.14 14.16 6.65
N CYS A 80 -20.83 14.15 7.94
CA CYS A 80 -19.81 13.34 8.56
C CYS A 80 -18.36 13.52 8.01
N GLY A 81 -18.10 14.56 7.24
CA GLY A 81 -16.78 14.80 6.64
C GLY A 81 -15.64 14.67 7.64
N GLY A 82 -14.57 13.98 7.25
CA GLY A 82 -13.39 13.70 8.08
C GLY A 82 -13.56 12.58 9.11
N ASN A 83 -14.77 12.06 9.38
CA ASN A 83 -14.98 10.97 10.32
C ASN A 83 -14.72 9.59 9.70
N THR A 84 -14.08 8.71 10.45
CA THR A 84 -13.81 7.30 10.09
C THR A 84 -14.81 6.31 10.72
N THR A 85 -15.85 6.82 11.41
CA THR A 85 -16.89 6.01 12.05
C THR A 85 -18.18 6.02 11.21
N PRO A 86 -19.13 5.09 11.43
CA PRO A 86 -20.44 5.14 10.80
C PRO A 86 -21.12 6.50 10.96
N CYS A 87 -21.76 6.99 9.90
CA CYS A 87 -22.40 8.29 9.86
C CYS A 87 -23.87 8.18 10.26
N ARG A 88 -24.23 8.68 11.45
CA ARG A 88 -25.62 8.73 11.88
C ARG A 88 -26.24 10.09 11.50
N LEU A 89 -27.30 10.05 10.72
CA LEU A 89 -28.11 11.22 10.38
C LEU A 89 -29.49 11.06 11.02
N ASN A 90 -29.93 12.08 11.76
CA ASN A 90 -31.26 12.08 12.39
C ASN A 90 -31.85 13.48 12.42
N THR A 91 -33.16 13.54 12.46
CA THR A 91 -33.97 14.79 12.50
C THR A 91 -34.62 15.05 13.85
N ALA A 92 -34.22 14.33 14.92
CA ALA A 92 -34.83 14.42 16.25
C ALA A 92 -34.87 15.83 16.88
N GLY A 93 -33.96 16.72 16.46
CA GLY A 93 -33.94 18.13 16.93
C GLY A 93 -34.80 19.12 16.11
N PHE A 94 -35.57 18.64 15.13
CA PHE A 94 -36.29 19.49 14.18
C PHE A 94 -37.69 19.84 14.68
N GLU A 95 -38.24 19.08 15.61
CA GLU A 95 -39.58 19.32 16.17
C GLU A 95 -39.67 20.72 16.81
N GLY A 96 -40.67 21.50 16.38
CA GLY A 96 -40.90 22.85 16.85
C GLY A 96 -39.92 23.92 16.31
N ASN A 97 -39.01 23.54 15.40
CA ASN A 97 -38.09 24.46 14.74
C ASN A 97 -38.53 24.70 13.27
N GLU A 98 -39.26 25.79 13.04
CA GLU A 98 -39.80 26.12 11.72
C GLU A 98 -38.75 26.22 10.61
N THR A 99 -37.53 26.68 10.93
CA THR A 99 -36.44 26.79 9.95
C THR A 99 -35.90 25.40 9.52
N LEU A 100 -35.73 24.49 10.47
CA LEU A 100 -35.26 23.14 10.17
C LEU A 100 -36.35 22.32 9.46
N THR A 101 -37.63 22.48 9.88
CA THR A 101 -38.77 21.83 9.22
C THR A 101 -38.91 22.29 7.77
N ALA A 102 -38.72 23.58 7.49
CA ALA A 102 -38.75 24.11 6.13
C ALA A 102 -37.67 23.54 5.22
N ILE A 103 -36.50 23.14 5.77
CA ILE A 103 -35.45 22.44 5.02
C ILE A 103 -35.92 21.05 4.59
N LEU A 104 -36.62 20.32 5.47
CA LEU A 104 -37.15 18.98 5.15
C LEU A 104 -38.25 19.05 4.07
N GLU A 105 -39.06 20.12 4.07
CA GLU A 105 -40.17 20.27 3.13
C GLU A 105 -39.74 20.86 1.76
N ASP A 106 -38.49 21.27 1.61
CA ASP A 106 -37.97 21.85 0.38
C ASP A 106 -37.26 20.75 -0.49
N PRO A 107 -37.89 20.33 -1.60
CA PRO A 107 -37.29 19.29 -2.47
C PRO A 107 -36.08 19.77 -3.25
N GLN A 108 -35.68 21.02 -3.16
CA GLN A 108 -34.49 21.57 -3.76
C GLN A 108 -33.28 21.52 -2.79
N GLN A 109 -33.50 21.06 -1.55
CA GLN A 109 -32.42 20.89 -0.60
C GLN A 109 -31.75 19.51 -0.84
N GLU A 110 -30.50 19.58 -1.25
CA GLU A 110 -29.64 18.40 -1.42
C GLU A 110 -28.44 18.47 -0.48
N PHE A 111 -28.15 17.35 0.16
CA PHE A 111 -27.00 17.11 1.00
C PHE A 111 -26.24 15.89 0.48
N TYR A 112 -24.98 15.75 0.85
CA TYR A 112 -24.11 14.75 0.26
C TYR A 112 -23.49 13.86 1.33
N LEU A 113 -23.34 12.59 0.99
CA LEU A 113 -22.60 11.61 1.78
C LEU A 113 -21.75 10.77 0.83
N GLU A 114 -20.43 10.84 0.97
CA GLU A 114 -19.51 10.15 0.09
C GLU A 114 -18.42 9.46 0.91
N PRO A 115 -18.31 8.12 0.89
CA PRO A 115 -17.22 7.40 1.54
C PRO A 115 -15.93 7.54 0.71
N ALA A 116 -14.80 7.62 1.39
CA ALA A 116 -13.49 7.50 0.80
C ALA A 116 -12.91 6.13 1.14
N PHE A 117 -12.38 5.45 0.14
CA PHE A 117 -11.69 4.18 0.29
C PHE A 117 -10.29 4.28 -0.31
N ARG A 118 -9.34 3.58 0.31
CA ARG A 118 -7.95 3.45 -0.17
C ARG A 118 -7.66 2.01 -0.51
N SER A 119 -6.89 1.74 -1.57
CA SER A 119 -6.36 0.42 -1.88
C SER A 119 -5.42 -0.05 -0.78
N THR A 120 -5.50 -1.32 -0.38
CA THR A 120 -4.54 -1.95 0.53
C THR A 120 -3.31 -2.49 -0.20
N GLY A 121 -3.36 -2.59 -1.54
CA GLY A 121 -2.24 -2.97 -2.40
C GLY A 121 -1.69 -1.77 -3.16
N PHE A 122 -0.41 -1.82 -3.51
CA PHE A 122 0.25 -0.81 -4.33
C PHE A 122 0.36 -1.25 -5.78
N LYS A 123 0.21 -0.29 -6.69
CA LYS A 123 0.73 -0.41 -8.05
C LYS A 123 2.18 0.03 -8.03
N SER A 124 3.09 -0.94 -8.11
CA SER A 124 4.49 -0.77 -7.78
C SER A 124 5.39 -0.80 -9.01
N LEU A 125 6.41 0.03 -9.00
CA LEU A 125 7.56 -0.07 -9.90
C LEU A 125 8.79 -0.45 -9.07
N PHE A 126 9.38 -1.60 -9.37
CA PHE A 126 10.57 -2.10 -8.71
C PHE A 126 11.75 -2.06 -9.68
N MET A 127 12.85 -1.42 -9.30
CA MET A 127 14.06 -1.42 -10.13
C MET A 127 15.34 -1.68 -9.33
N GLY A 128 16.25 -2.42 -9.94
CA GLY A 128 17.50 -2.78 -9.30
C GLY A 128 18.32 -3.82 -10.05
N HIS A 129 19.16 -4.51 -9.31
CA HIS A 129 20.10 -5.53 -9.79
C HIS A 129 19.76 -6.93 -9.24
N SER A 130 20.65 -7.92 -9.46
CA SER A 130 20.36 -9.32 -9.13
C SER A 130 20.10 -9.60 -7.62
N PHE A 131 20.60 -8.76 -6.71
CA PHE A 131 20.38 -8.94 -5.27
C PHE A 131 19.01 -8.40 -4.79
N PHE A 132 18.26 -7.79 -5.67
CA PHE A 132 16.89 -7.31 -5.38
C PHE A 132 15.84 -8.16 -6.11
N ARG A 133 16.17 -8.63 -7.32
CA ARG A 133 15.21 -9.20 -8.26
C ARG A 133 14.38 -10.37 -7.69
N PRO A 134 14.96 -11.38 -7.02
CA PRO A 134 14.20 -12.51 -6.50
C PRO A 134 13.11 -12.09 -5.50
N PHE A 135 13.39 -11.10 -4.65
CA PHE A 135 12.44 -10.58 -3.66
C PHE A 135 11.29 -9.83 -4.35
N ALA A 136 11.62 -8.96 -5.31
CA ALA A 136 10.61 -8.28 -6.10
C ALA A 136 9.70 -9.27 -6.85
N GLU A 137 10.29 -10.33 -7.45
CA GLU A 137 9.53 -11.35 -8.18
C GLU A 137 8.68 -12.24 -7.25
N ALA A 138 9.02 -12.37 -5.96
CA ALA A 138 8.24 -13.12 -4.97
C ALA A 138 7.03 -12.32 -4.43
N MET A 139 7.04 -10.98 -4.50
CA MET A 139 6.00 -10.13 -3.88
C MET A 139 4.57 -10.43 -4.33
N PRO A 140 4.24 -10.72 -5.62
CA PRO A 140 2.87 -11.06 -5.99
C PRO A 140 2.32 -12.30 -5.28
N PHE A 141 3.17 -13.30 -5.05
CA PHE A 141 2.82 -14.49 -4.31
C PHE A 141 2.53 -14.14 -2.84
N HIS A 142 3.43 -13.43 -2.17
CA HIS A 142 3.27 -13.07 -0.76
C HIS A 142 2.12 -12.12 -0.53
N ALA A 143 1.91 -11.12 -1.40
CA ALA A 143 0.77 -10.22 -1.32
C ALA A 143 -0.56 -10.97 -1.45
N ALA A 144 -0.67 -11.91 -2.39
CA ALA A 144 -1.86 -12.73 -2.55
C ALA A 144 -2.12 -13.62 -1.32
N GLN A 145 -1.08 -14.25 -0.75
CA GLN A 145 -1.18 -15.06 0.47
C GLN A 145 -1.56 -14.22 1.70
N ALA A 146 -1.13 -12.97 1.75
CA ALA A 146 -1.47 -12.02 2.82
C ALA A 146 -2.86 -11.38 2.64
N GLY A 147 -3.61 -11.73 1.58
CA GLY A 147 -4.94 -11.17 1.33
C GLY A 147 -4.91 -9.75 0.77
N ILE A 148 -3.86 -9.38 0.05
CA ILE A 148 -3.66 -8.08 -0.61
C ILE A 148 -3.85 -8.25 -2.13
N PRO A 149 -5.09 -8.36 -2.63
CA PRO A 149 -5.36 -8.75 -4.02
C PRO A 149 -5.04 -7.64 -5.04
N ASN A 150 -4.89 -6.39 -4.58
CA ASN A 150 -4.63 -5.24 -5.45
C ASN A 150 -3.14 -4.92 -5.57
N HIS A 151 -2.25 -5.83 -5.16
CA HIS A 151 -0.84 -5.68 -5.46
C HIS A 151 -0.61 -5.89 -6.97
N GLU A 152 -0.10 -4.86 -7.62
CA GLU A 152 0.36 -4.89 -9.00
C GLU A 152 1.80 -4.44 -9.07
N GLN A 153 2.60 -5.01 -9.97
CA GLN A 153 3.99 -4.59 -10.07
C GLN A 153 4.57 -4.68 -11.47
N THR A 154 5.52 -3.80 -11.74
CA THR A 154 6.47 -3.89 -12.86
C THR A 154 7.88 -3.99 -12.31
N VAL A 155 8.67 -4.95 -12.78
CA VAL A 155 10.07 -5.13 -12.38
C VAL A 155 10.98 -4.75 -13.54
N VAL A 156 11.90 -3.80 -13.31
CA VAL A 156 12.94 -3.42 -14.27
C VAL A 156 14.31 -3.79 -13.70
N PHE A 157 14.99 -4.67 -14.40
CA PHE A 157 16.24 -5.28 -13.95
C PHE A 157 17.41 -4.97 -14.89
N ALA A 158 18.60 -4.75 -14.31
CA ALA A 158 19.88 -4.83 -14.99
C ALA A 158 20.94 -5.44 -14.07
N GLY A 159 21.87 -6.23 -14.62
CA GLY A 159 22.85 -6.95 -13.81
C GLY A 159 23.93 -6.06 -13.19
N GLY A 160 24.34 -6.37 -11.95
CA GLY A 160 25.40 -5.66 -11.23
C GLY A 160 25.14 -4.17 -11.10
N SER A 161 26.18 -3.35 -11.19
CA SER A 161 26.09 -1.88 -11.05
C SER A 161 25.20 -1.20 -12.10
N ASN A 162 24.91 -1.87 -13.23
CA ASN A 162 23.96 -1.35 -14.21
C ASN A 162 22.52 -1.24 -13.69
N GLY A 163 22.20 -1.95 -12.59
CA GLY A 163 20.91 -1.86 -11.91
C GLY A 163 20.81 -0.75 -10.86
N ALA A 164 21.87 0.01 -10.63
CA ALA A 164 21.82 1.20 -9.77
C ALA A 164 20.88 2.26 -10.35
N PRO A 165 20.17 3.07 -9.52
CA PRO A 165 19.25 4.10 -9.99
C PRO A 165 19.87 5.06 -11.00
N GLU A 166 21.12 5.49 -10.78
CA GLU A 166 21.83 6.39 -11.69
C GLU A 166 22.18 5.69 -13.02
N ALA A 167 22.67 4.46 -12.96
CA ALA A 167 23.02 3.69 -14.15
C ALA A 167 21.79 3.40 -15.03
N LEU A 168 20.64 3.09 -14.41
CA LEU A 168 19.37 2.90 -15.11
C LEU A 168 18.88 4.18 -15.79
N TRP A 169 19.10 5.34 -15.15
CA TRP A 169 18.79 6.64 -15.76
C TRP A 169 19.68 6.94 -16.96
N ASP A 170 20.98 6.70 -16.83
CA ASP A 170 21.96 7.00 -17.90
C ASP A 170 21.87 6.00 -19.05
N ASN A 171 21.28 4.82 -18.86
CA ASN A 171 20.95 3.85 -19.90
C ASN A 171 19.66 4.27 -20.62
N THR A 172 19.76 4.74 -21.86
CA THR A 172 18.61 5.26 -22.62
C THR A 172 17.48 4.25 -22.79
N GLU A 173 17.78 2.97 -23.04
CA GLU A 173 16.76 1.92 -23.21
C GLU A 173 16.01 1.68 -21.89
N LYS A 174 16.73 1.50 -20.79
CA LYS A 174 16.14 1.28 -19.47
C LYS A 174 15.38 2.51 -18.99
N ARG A 175 15.92 3.70 -19.21
CA ARG A 175 15.22 4.95 -18.89
C ARG A 175 13.88 5.05 -19.60
N VAL A 176 13.84 4.83 -20.91
CA VAL A 176 12.58 4.87 -21.67
C VAL A 176 11.59 3.81 -21.18
N GLN A 177 12.06 2.60 -20.84
CA GLN A 177 11.23 1.55 -20.29
C GLN A 177 10.60 1.96 -18.94
N ILE A 178 11.39 2.52 -18.04
CA ILE A 178 10.92 2.96 -16.71
C ILE A 178 9.98 4.16 -16.85
N GLN A 179 10.34 5.15 -17.67
CA GLN A 179 9.50 6.33 -17.92
C GLN A 179 8.14 5.95 -18.49
N ALA A 180 8.08 4.99 -19.42
CA ALA A 180 6.80 4.52 -19.98
C ALA A 180 5.85 3.92 -18.90
N VAL A 181 6.41 3.33 -17.84
CA VAL A 181 5.61 2.85 -16.70
C VAL A 181 5.13 4.04 -15.84
N LEU A 182 6.01 4.98 -15.55
CA LEU A 182 5.69 6.17 -14.75
C LEU A 182 4.71 7.12 -15.46
N ASP A 183 4.77 7.21 -16.80
CA ASP A 183 3.88 8.06 -17.64
C ASP A 183 2.40 7.68 -17.51
N ALA A 184 2.08 6.48 -17.01
CA ALA A 184 0.71 6.10 -16.69
C ALA A 184 0.11 6.96 -15.55
N GLY A 185 0.94 7.57 -14.70
CA GLY A 185 0.53 8.49 -13.64
C GLY A 185 -0.15 7.81 -12.45
N ASP A 186 0.01 6.50 -12.29
CA ASP A 186 -0.71 5.71 -11.30
C ASP A 186 0.21 4.75 -10.49
N ILE A 187 1.50 5.04 -10.47
CA ILE A 187 2.45 4.29 -9.62
C ILE A 187 2.40 4.82 -8.19
N ASP A 188 1.94 3.96 -7.27
CA ASP A 188 1.81 4.29 -5.84
C ASP A 188 3.13 4.11 -5.08
N LEU A 189 3.95 3.15 -5.52
CA LEU A 189 5.18 2.76 -4.84
C LEU A 189 6.32 2.56 -5.84
N PHE A 190 7.44 3.26 -5.62
CA PHE A 190 8.62 3.13 -6.44
C PHE A 190 9.83 2.69 -5.62
N VAL A 191 10.27 1.44 -5.79
CA VAL A 191 11.40 0.84 -5.08
C VAL A 191 12.66 0.90 -5.92
N MET A 192 13.72 1.47 -5.35
CA MET A 192 15.01 1.67 -5.97
C MET A 192 16.11 1.00 -5.16
N THR A 193 16.89 0.11 -5.77
CA THR A 193 17.92 -0.65 -5.07
C THR A 193 19.27 0.07 -5.10
N TYR A 194 19.88 0.23 -3.92
CA TYR A 194 21.21 0.80 -3.76
C TYR A 194 22.30 -0.10 -4.37
N HIS A 195 23.33 0.52 -4.95
CA HIS A 195 24.55 -0.15 -5.37
C HIS A 195 25.78 0.68 -4.97
N PRO A 196 26.83 0.08 -4.37
CA PRO A 196 27.98 0.80 -3.84
C PRO A 196 28.84 1.53 -4.89
N ASP A 197 28.79 1.12 -6.16
CA ASP A 197 29.47 1.82 -7.27
C ASP A 197 28.82 3.17 -7.60
N TYR A 198 27.58 3.40 -7.12
CA TYR A 198 26.81 4.63 -7.30
C TYR A 198 26.31 5.14 -5.93
N PRO A 199 27.21 5.54 -5.03
CA PRO A 199 26.84 5.90 -3.66
C PRO A 199 26.11 7.24 -3.54
N GLY A 200 26.04 8.00 -4.62
CA GLY A 200 25.44 9.33 -4.65
C GLY A 200 23.93 9.34 -4.80
N LEU A 201 23.30 10.48 -4.51
CA LEU A 201 21.85 10.65 -4.58
C LEU A 201 21.35 11.14 -5.95
N ARG A 202 22.25 11.31 -6.96
CA ARG A 202 21.86 11.84 -8.27
C ARG A 202 20.78 10.98 -8.93
N GLY A 203 20.97 9.67 -8.98
CA GLY A 203 20.01 8.76 -9.62
C GLY A 203 18.65 8.80 -8.94
N TYR A 204 18.62 8.80 -7.60
CA TYR A 204 17.38 8.91 -6.84
C TYR A 204 16.64 10.20 -7.15
N ARG A 205 17.31 11.35 -7.14
CA ARG A 205 16.69 12.66 -7.45
C ARG A 205 16.07 12.69 -8.84
N LEU A 206 16.79 12.19 -9.84
CA LEU A 206 16.31 12.17 -11.22
C LEU A 206 15.00 11.34 -11.35
N TRP A 207 14.92 10.22 -10.63
CA TRP A 207 13.72 9.39 -10.64
C TRP A 207 12.60 9.97 -9.79
N LEU A 208 12.90 10.57 -8.63
CA LEU A 208 11.90 11.27 -7.81
C LEU A 208 11.29 12.44 -8.60
N ASP A 209 12.12 13.30 -9.19
CA ASP A 209 11.65 14.42 -10.00
C ASP A 209 10.72 13.96 -11.12
N TYR A 210 11.09 12.86 -11.81
CA TYR A 210 10.28 12.34 -12.91
C TYR A 210 8.96 11.73 -12.41
N ALA A 211 9.01 10.86 -11.41
CA ALA A 211 7.84 10.15 -10.91
C ALA A 211 6.82 11.11 -10.27
N LEU A 212 7.27 12.05 -9.43
CA LEU A 212 6.41 13.03 -8.78
C LEU A 212 5.76 14.02 -9.77
N ALA A 213 6.37 14.24 -10.94
CA ALA A 213 5.73 15.00 -12.00
C ALA A 213 4.54 14.26 -12.66
N GLN A 214 4.52 12.93 -12.58
CA GLN A 214 3.43 12.09 -13.10
C GLN A 214 2.38 11.77 -12.03
N ASN A 215 2.82 11.37 -10.83
CA ASN A 215 1.95 11.13 -9.69
C ASN A 215 2.60 11.74 -8.42
N PRO A 216 2.07 12.84 -7.87
CA PRO A 216 2.63 13.50 -6.70
C PRO A 216 2.49 12.68 -5.40
N ASP A 217 1.65 11.64 -5.40
CA ASP A 217 1.39 10.77 -4.25
C ASP A 217 2.26 9.50 -4.26
N THR A 218 3.19 9.36 -5.22
CA THR A 218 4.12 8.23 -5.28
C THR A 218 4.99 8.20 -4.04
N ARG A 219 5.05 7.04 -3.39
CA ARG A 219 5.96 6.71 -2.28
C ARG A 219 7.27 6.13 -2.82
N PHE A 220 8.37 6.37 -2.12
CA PHE A 220 9.67 5.91 -2.57
C PHE A 220 10.37 5.05 -1.53
N VAL A 221 11.04 4.01 -2.00
CA VAL A 221 11.80 3.09 -1.17
C VAL A 221 13.24 3.03 -1.65
N VAL A 222 14.17 3.13 -0.72
CA VAL A 222 15.58 2.80 -0.94
C VAL A 222 15.83 1.43 -0.35
N ALA A 223 16.02 0.41 -1.20
CA ALA A 223 16.29 -0.94 -0.77
C ALA A 223 17.80 -1.18 -0.64
N LEU A 224 18.27 -1.59 0.54
CA LEU A 224 19.68 -1.89 0.78
C LEU A 224 19.89 -3.41 0.82
N PRO A 225 20.58 -3.98 -0.20
CA PRO A 225 21.01 -5.38 -0.16
C PRO A 225 22.20 -5.57 0.77
N TRP A 226 22.63 -6.80 0.91
CA TRP A 226 23.90 -7.18 1.56
C TRP A 226 25.10 -6.94 0.64
N ALA A 227 26.30 -7.00 1.20
CA ALA A 227 27.53 -6.88 0.40
C ALA A 227 27.81 -8.18 -0.39
N PHE A 228 28.36 -8.04 -1.60
CA PHE A 228 28.79 -9.18 -2.40
C PHE A 228 30.02 -9.88 -1.80
N GLN A 229 30.31 -11.12 -2.26
CA GLN A 229 31.38 -11.97 -1.81
C GLN A 229 31.36 -12.27 -0.29
N PRO A 230 30.22 -12.76 0.23
CA PRO A 230 30.01 -12.93 1.67
C PRO A 230 31.02 -13.85 2.36
N GLY A 231 31.67 -14.76 1.63
CA GLY A 231 32.70 -15.65 2.19
C GLY A 231 34.10 -15.05 2.37
N GLN A 232 34.35 -13.83 1.90
CA GLN A 232 35.69 -13.21 1.96
C GLN A 232 35.97 -12.45 3.25
N THR A 233 34.95 -12.13 4.03
CA THR A 233 35.06 -11.34 5.26
C THR A 233 34.54 -12.17 6.44
N PRO A 234 35.13 -12.10 7.64
CA PRO A 234 34.56 -12.70 8.85
C PRO A 234 33.15 -12.17 9.11
N THR A 235 32.24 -13.01 9.59
CA THR A 235 30.81 -12.66 9.76
C THR A 235 30.60 -11.43 10.63
N ALA A 236 31.32 -11.31 11.73
CA ALA A 236 31.21 -10.10 12.59
C ALA A 236 31.62 -8.80 11.87
N GLN A 237 32.63 -8.85 11.00
CA GLN A 237 33.02 -7.68 10.18
C GLN A 237 31.99 -7.40 9.10
N TYR A 238 31.50 -8.44 8.42
CA TYR A 238 30.47 -8.35 7.40
C TYR A 238 29.17 -7.72 7.94
N ALA A 239 28.74 -8.14 9.13
CA ALA A 239 27.60 -7.56 9.84
C ALA A 239 27.85 -6.10 10.21
N SER A 240 29.02 -5.81 10.81
CA SER A 240 29.41 -4.45 11.18
C SER A 240 29.45 -3.50 9.99
N ASP A 241 30.00 -3.92 8.86
CA ASP A 241 30.09 -3.12 7.64
C ASP A 241 28.71 -2.82 7.08
N TRP A 242 27.79 -3.81 7.09
CA TRP A 242 26.42 -3.59 6.64
C TRP A 242 25.67 -2.61 7.53
N HIS A 243 25.69 -2.81 8.86
CA HIS A 243 25.01 -1.91 9.82
C HIS A 243 25.58 -0.48 9.74
N THR A 244 26.91 -0.35 9.58
CA THR A 244 27.55 0.95 9.41
C THR A 244 27.10 1.62 8.11
N GLY A 245 27.04 0.88 7.00
CA GLY A 245 26.55 1.38 5.71
C GLY A 245 25.11 1.82 5.78
N HIS A 246 24.25 1.02 6.45
CA HIS A 246 22.83 1.34 6.64
C HIS A 246 22.66 2.66 7.42
N ALA A 247 23.27 2.75 8.61
CA ALA A 247 23.15 3.92 9.47
C ALA A 247 23.89 5.17 8.96
N SER A 248 24.99 5.02 8.19
CA SER A 248 25.85 6.15 7.79
C SER A 248 25.69 6.57 6.34
N VAL A 249 25.07 5.77 5.49
CA VAL A 249 24.89 6.08 4.06
C VAL A 249 23.40 6.16 3.71
N ILE A 250 22.62 5.13 4.04
CA ILE A 250 21.23 5.04 3.61
C ILE A 250 20.34 6.00 4.40
N HIS A 251 20.36 5.94 5.74
CA HIS A 251 19.55 6.84 6.57
C HIS A 251 19.82 8.32 6.30
N PRO A 252 21.08 8.81 6.31
CA PRO A 252 21.35 10.19 5.94
C PRO A 252 20.96 10.54 4.50
N GLY A 253 21.08 9.58 3.58
CA GLY A 253 20.61 9.75 2.20
C GLY A 253 19.12 9.99 2.12
N ILE A 254 18.32 9.21 2.87
CA ILE A 254 16.87 9.37 2.97
C ILE A 254 16.51 10.71 3.60
N ASP A 255 17.18 11.11 4.68
CA ASP A 255 16.94 12.41 5.32
C ASP A 255 17.22 13.61 4.39
N ILE A 256 18.28 13.50 3.58
CA ILE A 256 18.57 14.52 2.56
C ILE A 256 17.46 14.55 1.50
N LEU A 257 16.97 13.39 1.04
CA LEU A 257 15.88 13.33 0.07
C LEU A 257 14.58 13.87 0.66
N ARG A 258 14.21 13.50 1.88
CA ARG A 258 13.03 14.04 2.59
C ARG A 258 13.09 15.55 2.73
N GLY A 259 14.26 16.09 3.03
CA GLY A 259 14.47 17.54 3.09
C GLY A 259 14.31 18.26 1.75
N GLN A 260 14.57 17.57 0.63
CA GLN A 260 14.43 18.11 -0.74
C GLN A 260 13.03 17.90 -1.31
N TYR A 261 12.31 16.87 -0.85
CA TYR A 261 10.96 16.50 -1.30
C TYR A 261 9.99 16.48 -0.11
N PRO A 262 9.69 17.66 0.48
CA PRO A 262 8.84 17.72 1.67
C PRO A 262 7.42 17.21 1.37
N GLY A 263 6.89 16.38 2.25
CA GLY A 263 5.58 15.76 2.11
C GLY A 263 5.57 14.48 1.28
N THR A 264 6.72 14.05 0.76
CA THR A 264 6.85 12.78 0.05
C THR A 264 7.29 11.68 1.03
N ASP A 265 6.62 10.54 1.01
CA ASP A 265 7.00 9.36 1.80
C ASP A 265 8.24 8.71 1.18
N ILE A 266 9.35 8.73 1.91
CA ILE A 266 10.61 8.09 1.52
C ILE A 266 11.09 7.25 2.70
N PHE A 267 11.25 5.95 2.51
CA PHE A 267 11.65 5.01 3.55
C PHE A 267 12.62 3.95 3.02
N CYS A 268 13.06 3.01 3.85
CA CYS A 268 13.92 1.92 3.40
C CYS A 268 13.42 0.54 3.81
N ILE A 269 13.89 -0.47 3.09
CA ILE A 269 13.67 -1.88 3.42
C ILE A 269 15.01 -2.48 3.86
N PRO A 270 15.15 -2.94 5.12
CA PRO A 270 16.41 -3.45 5.65
C PRO A 270 16.66 -4.92 5.27
N TYR A 271 16.24 -5.37 4.07
CA TYR A 271 16.26 -6.79 3.71
C TYR A 271 17.67 -7.39 3.60
N GLY A 272 18.69 -6.58 3.40
CA GLY A 272 20.07 -7.05 3.48
C GLY A 272 20.46 -7.61 4.85
N HIS A 273 19.75 -7.22 5.91
CA HIS A 273 19.91 -7.78 7.26
C HIS A 273 19.54 -9.28 7.30
N ALA A 274 18.67 -9.76 6.41
CA ALA A 274 18.35 -11.18 6.30
C ALA A 274 19.60 -12.03 6.02
N ALA A 275 20.45 -11.59 5.08
CA ALA A 275 21.72 -12.28 4.79
C ALA A 275 22.68 -12.28 5.98
N ILE A 276 22.69 -11.19 6.75
CA ILE A 276 23.52 -11.09 7.97
C ILE A 276 23.05 -12.11 9.01
N ARG A 277 21.73 -12.13 9.30
CA ARG A 277 21.16 -13.03 10.32
C ARG A 277 21.33 -14.50 9.98
N LEU A 278 21.07 -14.91 8.73
CA LEU A 278 21.30 -16.28 8.31
C LEU A 278 22.77 -16.68 8.42
N ARG A 279 23.68 -15.79 8.07
CA ARG A 279 25.12 -16.05 8.18
C ARG A 279 25.59 -16.16 9.63
N GLU A 280 25.08 -15.33 10.54
CA GLU A 280 25.34 -15.43 11.98
C GLU A 280 24.87 -16.77 12.55
N LEU A 281 23.67 -17.23 12.18
CA LEU A 281 23.13 -18.52 12.58
C LEU A 281 23.95 -19.69 12.01
N PHE A 282 24.36 -19.59 10.75
CA PHE A 282 25.20 -20.60 10.08
C PHE A 282 26.56 -20.76 10.80
N ASP A 283 27.27 -19.67 11.07
CA ASP A 283 28.54 -19.71 11.78
C ASP A 283 28.43 -20.18 13.24
N ALA A 284 27.26 -19.95 13.86
CA ALA A 284 26.94 -20.46 15.19
C ALA A 284 26.54 -21.94 15.21
N GLY A 285 26.41 -22.59 14.05
CA GLY A 285 25.89 -23.96 13.92
C GLY A 285 24.42 -24.08 14.35
N GLN A 286 23.61 -23.04 14.09
CA GLN A 286 22.18 -22.93 14.45
C GLN A 286 21.27 -22.82 13.22
N LEU A 287 21.77 -23.08 12.03
CA LEU A 287 21.04 -23.08 10.76
C LEU A 287 21.14 -24.45 10.11
N ASP A 288 20.32 -25.38 10.61
CA ASP A 288 20.35 -26.81 10.17
C ASP A 288 19.72 -27.02 8.78
N ASP A 289 19.12 -25.97 8.19
CA ASP A 289 18.42 -26.05 6.89
C ASP A 289 19.36 -25.93 5.70
N VAL A 290 20.63 -25.56 5.92
CA VAL A 290 21.65 -25.42 4.87
C VAL A 290 22.99 -26.05 5.30
N ASP A 291 23.67 -26.66 4.33
CA ASP A 291 24.97 -27.31 4.55
C ASP A 291 26.14 -26.36 4.23
N PHE A 292 25.92 -25.35 3.41
CA PHE A 292 26.97 -24.47 2.89
C PHE A 292 26.65 -23.00 3.03
N LEU A 293 27.68 -22.18 3.16
CA LEU A 293 27.50 -20.73 3.05
C LEU A 293 27.10 -20.33 1.62
N ALA A 294 27.75 -20.94 0.62
CA ALA A 294 27.48 -20.71 -0.79
C ALA A 294 27.65 -22.03 -1.59
N SER A 295 26.64 -22.37 -2.37
CA SER A 295 26.58 -23.57 -3.19
C SER A 295 25.66 -23.37 -4.39
N GLY A 296 25.89 -24.10 -5.48
CA GLY A 296 24.94 -24.11 -6.61
C GLY A 296 23.87 -25.19 -6.53
N SER A 297 23.69 -25.87 -5.38
CA SER A 297 22.85 -27.05 -5.20
C SER A 297 21.55 -26.81 -4.42
N GLY A 298 21.26 -25.54 -4.00
CA GLY A 298 20.01 -25.19 -3.31
C GLY A 298 20.01 -25.53 -1.80
N ASP A 299 21.17 -25.82 -1.22
CA ASP A 299 21.38 -26.15 0.19
C ASP A 299 22.31 -25.15 0.88
N ALA A 300 22.20 -23.87 0.51
CA ALA A 300 23.07 -22.81 0.95
C ALA A 300 22.30 -21.51 1.24
N ILE A 301 22.95 -20.56 1.91
CA ILE A 301 22.44 -19.20 2.04
C ILE A 301 22.54 -18.46 0.71
N PHE A 302 23.64 -18.68 -0.02
CA PHE A 302 23.92 -18.04 -1.29
C PHE A 302 24.09 -19.07 -2.40
N SER A 303 23.47 -18.84 -3.53
CA SER A 303 23.54 -19.74 -4.71
C SER A 303 24.89 -19.72 -5.41
N ASP A 304 25.77 -18.76 -5.09
CA ASP A 304 27.13 -18.69 -5.60
C ASP A 304 28.07 -17.90 -4.65
N THR A 305 29.36 -17.94 -4.95
CA THR A 305 30.39 -17.23 -4.17
C THR A 305 30.37 -15.71 -4.36
N PHE A 306 29.65 -15.21 -5.37
CA PHE A 306 29.43 -13.77 -5.54
C PHE A 306 28.42 -13.25 -4.52
N GLY A 307 27.50 -14.10 -4.06
CA GLY A 307 26.55 -13.81 -3.00
C GLY A 307 25.11 -13.59 -3.51
N HIS A 308 24.72 -14.16 -4.66
CA HIS A 308 23.32 -14.20 -5.04
C HIS A 308 22.53 -15.03 -4.05
N ALA A 309 21.33 -14.61 -3.72
CA ALA A 309 20.46 -15.31 -2.78
C ALA A 309 20.15 -16.74 -3.26
N ASP A 310 20.13 -17.69 -2.34
CA ASP A 310 19.48 -18.98 -2.51
C ASP A 310 18.12 -19.00 -1.82
N ASP A 311 17.34 -20.05 -1.94
CA ASP A 311 15.93 -20.13 -1.57
C ASP A 311 15.65 -19.62 -0.15
N ILE A 312 16.41 -20.08 0.86
CA ILE A 312 16.18 -19.65 2.25
C ILE A 312 16.38 -18.13 2.45
N LEU A 313 17.32 -17.52 1.75
CA LEU A 313 17.54 -16.08 1.82
C LEU A 313 16.47 -15.31 1.04
N VAL A 314 16.00 -15.86 -0.09
CA VAL A 314 14.88 -15.29 -0.84
C VAL A 314 13.63 -15.29 0.03
N ASP A 315 13.33 -16.40 0.68
CA ASP A 315 12.15 -16.53 1.53
C ASP A 315 12.20 -15.58 2.74
N LEU A 316 13.32 -15.55 3.49
CA LEU A 316 13.48 -14.64 4.62
C LEU A 316 13.39 -13.17 4.18
N GLY A 317 14.13 -12.80 3.13
CA GLY A 317 14.12 -11.42 2.64
C GLY A 317 12.75 -10.99 2.09
N SER A 318 12.00 -11.92 1.49
CA SER A 318 10.63 -11.64 1.02
C SER A 318 9.65 -11.39 2.17
N LEU A 319 9.82 -12.09 3.32
CA LEU A 319 9.06 -11.78 4.53
C LEU A 319 9.39 -10.38 5.08
N VAL A 320 10.66 -9.98 5.07
CA VAL A 320 11.07 -8.61 5.42
C VAL A 320 10.44 -7.59 4.48
N TRP A 321 10.43 -7.85 3.16
CA TRP A 321 9.77 -6.99 2.20
C TRP A 321 8.26 -6.89 2.44
N LEU A 322 7.59 -8.01 2.68
CA LEU A 322 6.16 -8.06 2.94
C LEU A 322 5.78 -7.23 4.17
N GLN A 323 6.53 -7.38 5.26
CA GLN A 323 6.31 -6.60 6.48
C GLN A 323 6.66 -5.12 6.28
N ALA A 324 7.78 -4.81 5.62
CA ALA A 324 8.20 -3.43 5.37
C ALA A 324 7.25 -2.66 4.44
N LEU A 325 6.66 -3.32 3.43
CA LEU A 325 5.79 -2.66 2.46
C LEU A 325 4.34 -2.60 2.91
N TYR A 326 3.85 -3.63 3.63
CA TYR A 326 2.43 -3.81 3.90
C TYR A 326 2.08 -3.91 5.38
N GLY A 327 3.07 -3.92 6.29
CA GLY A 327 2.82 -4.08 7.72
C GLY A 327 2.18 -5.41 8.09
N VAL A 328 2.37 -6.45 7.29
CA VAL A 328 1.76 -7.75 7.55
C VAL A 328 2.28 -8.32 8.87
N ASP A 329 1.36 -8.68 9.75
CA ASP A 329 1.67 -9.42 10.98
C ASP A 329 2.09 -10.84 10.62
N LEU A 330 3.39 -11.13 10.74
CA LEU A 330 3.98 -12.40 10.35
C LEU A 330 3.56 -13.55 11.28
N ASP A 331 3.16 -13.28 12.52
CA ASP A 331 2.66 -14.31 13.44
C ASP A 331 1.33 -14.90 12.94
N SER A 332 0.49 -14.07 12.33
CA SER A 332 -0.79 -14.48 11.75
C SER A 332 -0.69 -14.88 10.28
N TYR A 333 0.43 -14.65 9.64
CA TYR A 333 0.65 -14.97 8.23
C TYR A 333 0.72 -16.48 8.00
N ALA A 334 -0.20 -17.04 7.21
CA ALA A 334 -0.42 -18.49 7.12
C ALA A 334 0.64 -19.26 6.32
N TRP A 335 1.41 -18.59 5.44
CA TRP A 335 2.42 -19.25 4.63
C TRP A 335 3.59 -19.77 5.48
N ASP A 336 4.01 -21.01 5.20
CA ASP A 336 5.12 -21.68 5.83
C ASP A 336 6.06 -22.22 4.74
N PRO A 337 7.32 -21.77 4.67
CA PRO A 337 8.30 -22.24 3.70
C PRO A 337 8.83 -23.64 4.00
N GLY A 338 8.56 -24.21 5.19
CA GLY A 338 8.91 -25.57 5.56
C GLY A 338 10.34 -25.75 6.08
N TYR A 339 11.02 -24.68 6.47
CA TYR A 339 12.32 -24.74 7.16
C TYR A 339 12.15 -25.10 8.64
N ASN A 340 13.21 -25.70 9.25
CA ASN A 340 13.27 -25.88 10.69
C ASN A 340 13.50 -24.54 11.42
N THR A 341 14.19 -23.62 10.76
CA THR A 341 14.45 -22.26 11.25
C THR A 341 13.19 -21.40 11.07
N ASP A 342 12.76 -20.73 12.13
CA ASP A 342 11.60 -19.83 12.10
C ASP A 342 11.95 -18.52 11.39
N LEU A 343 11.79 -18.51 10.07
CA LEU A 343 12.07 -17.34 9.23
C LEU A 343 11.14 -16.17 9.53
N LYS A 344 9.90 -16.41 9.98
CA LYS A 344 8.96 -15.34 10.32
C LYS A 344 9.40 -14.60 11.59
N ALA A 345 9.82 -15.35 12.61
CA ALA A 345 10.38 -14.74 13.82
C ALA A 345 11.63 -13.90 13.50
N ILE A 346 12.53 -14.41 12.64
CA ILE A 346 13.73 -13.66 12.24
C ILE A 346 13.36 -12.39 11.45
N ALA A 347 12.41 -12.45 10.53
CA ALA A 347 11.95 -11.29 9.79
C ALA A 347 11.33 -10.24 10.71
N ALA A 348 10.51 -10.66 11.67
CA ALA A 348 9.92 -9.79 12.69
C ALA A 348 11.01 -9.14 13.58
N GLU A 349 12.03 -9.90 14.01
CA GLU A 349 13.19 -9.36 14.74
C GLU A 349 13.95 -8.30 13.91
N ILE A 350 14.17 -8.54 12.63
CA ILE A 350 14.83 -7.60 11.71
C ILE A 350 14.04 -6.29 11.65
N MET A 351 12.73 -6.36 11.47
CA MET A 351 11.87 -5.18 11.38
C MET A 351 11.74 -4.47 12.74
N GLN A 352 11.69 -5.22 13.86
CA GLN A 352 11.69 -4.62 15.19
C GLN A 352 13.01 -3.89 15.52
N ALA A 353 14.13 -4.39 15.00
CA ALA A 353 15.44 -3.77 15.18
C ALA A 353 15.70 -2.62 14.18
N HIS A 354 14.86 -2.46 13.16
CA HIS A 354 14.95 -1.35 12.23
C HIS A 354 14.56 -0.05 12.91
N ASP A 355 15.18 1.06 12.47
CA ASP A 355 14.86 2.38 13.00
C ASP A 355 13.50 2.84 12.48
N ALA A 356 12.54 3.00 13.39
CA ALA A 356 11.17 3.36 13.06
C ALA A 356 11.03 4.70 12.30
N ASP A 357 12.02 5.59 12.39
CA ASP A 357 12.04 6.83 11.63
C ASP A 357 12.23 6.59 10.10
N PHE A 358 12.67 5.39 9.73
CA PHE A 358 12.91 5.00 8.33
C PHE A 358 11.99 3.88 7.85
N ASP A 359 11.03 3.47 8.65
CA ASP A 359 9.96 2.56 8.25
C ASP A 359 8.95 3.25 7.34
N ALA A 360 8.15 2.43 6.64
CA ALA A 360 7.01 2.94 5.91
C ALA A 360 6.01 3.59 6.87
N PRO A 361 5.52 4.79 6.57
CA PRO A 361 4.40 5.34 7.30
C PRO A 361 3.16 4.49 6.99
N TYR A 362 2.74 3.66 7.94
CA TYR A 362 1.45 2.97 7.91
C TYR A 362 0.38 3.96 8.41
N HIS A 363 -0.38 4.54 7.48
CA HIS A 363 -1.46 5.48 7.81
C HIS A 363 -2.73 5.16 7.07
#